data_8995fabe68db87977ff47cac31a4e49c
#
_entry.id   8995fabe68db87977ff47cac31a4e49c
#
_cell.length_a   1.000
_cell.length_b   1.000
_cell.length_c   1.000
_cell.angle_alpha   90.00
_cell.angle_beta   90.00
_cell.angle_gamma   90.00
#
_symmetry.space_group_name_H-M   'P 1'
#
loop_
_entity.id
_entity.type
_entity.pdbx_description
1 polymer ?
#
loop_
_entity_poly.entity_id
_entity_poly.type
_entity_poly.pdbx_seq_one_letter_code
_entity_poly.pdbx_strand_id
1 'polypeptide(L)'
;MGPPRGRWARPDFVVITAMRFRVMPGAQLDVHSFELKAEHGATDLAVYEALAQTRFTHFGYLVWHLPKDSAAAARLPEITAQCSQHGIGLIRILDPRQDDGFETILDPVRKATPDAAVDSFLEQRLLDHEQSLLRAALEGARP
;
A
#
# COMPACT_ATOMS: atom_id res chain seq x y z
N MET A 1 -26.24 5.92 11.82
CA MET A 1 -25.08 5.11 11.44
C MET A 1 -23.92 6.03 11.12
N GLY A 2 -22.83 5.89 11.82
CA GLY A 2 -21.66 6.71 11.57
C GLY A 2 -21.08 6.49 10.17
N PRO A 3 -20.09 7.30 9.75
CA PRO A 3 -19.40 7.04 8.51
C PRO A 3 -18.86 5.61 8.49
N PRO A 4 -18.81 4.98 7.33
CA PRO A 4 -18.33 3.59 7.26
C PRO A 4 -16.96 3.51 7.92
N ARG A 5 -16.82 2.64 8.89
CA ARG A 5 -15.60 2.50 9.69
C ARG A 5 -14.36 2.25 8.84
N GLY A 6 -14.51 1.77 7.65
CA GLY A 6 -13.41 1.46 6.77
C GLY A 6 -13.04 2.56 5.77
N ARG A 7 -13.76 3.67 5.75
CA ARG A 7 -13.53 4.67 4.72
C ARG A 7 -12.12 5.29 4.77
N TRP A 8 -11.63 5.54 5.98
CA TRP A 8 -10.30 6.07 6.23
C TRP A 8 -9.19 5.05 6.05
N ALA A 9 -9.52 3.77 6.32
CA ALA A 9 -8.59 2.67 6.21
C ALA A 9 -8.79 1.88 4.91
N ARG A 10 -9.57 2.40 3.98
CA ARG A 10 -9.83 1.72 2.71
C ARG A 10 -8.82 2.19 1.66
N PRO A 11 -7.87 1.34 1.27
CA PRO A 11 -6.89 1.73 0.27
C PRO A 11 -7.53 1.90 -1.11
N ASP A 12 -6.93 2.77 -1.92
CA ASP A 12 -7.37 2.97 -3.30
C ASP A 12 -7.11 1.72 -4.14
N PHE A 13 -5.97 1.06 -3.91
CA PHE A 13 -5.75 -0.27 -4.46
C PHE A 13 -4.78 -1.07 -3.58
N VAL A 14 -4.74 -2.38 -3.82
CA VAL A 14 -3.98 -3.35 -3.04
C VAL A 14 -3.23 -4.26 -3.99
N VAL A 15 -1.97 -4.55 -3.65
CA VAL A 15 -1.17 -5.58 -4.32
C VAL A 15 -0.84 -6.65 -3.29
N ILE A 16 -1.07 -7.90 -3.65
CA ILE A 16 -0.79 -9.04 -2.77
C ILE A 16 0.29 -9.88 -3.43
N THR A 17 1.36 -10.13 -2.70
CA THR A 17 2.43 -11.01 -3.16
C THR A 17 2.55 -12.21 -2.23
N ALA A 18 2.71 -13.39 -2.81
CA ALA A 18 2.95 -14.63 -2.08
C ALA A 18 4.27 -15.20 -2.55
N MET A 19 5.18 -15.46 -1.60
CA MET A 19 6.48 -16.02 -1.90
C MET A 19 6.63 -17.35 -1.17
N ARG A 20 7.02 -18.38 -1.90
CA ARG A 20 7.38 -19.66 -1.30
C ARG A 20 8.88 -19.78 -1.22
N PHE A 21 9.37 -20.21 -0.07
CA PHE A 21 10.79 -20.35 0.14
C PHE A 21 11.30 -21.67 -0.46
N ARG A 22 12.55 -21.65 -0.93
CA ARG A 22 13.18 -22.85 -1.50
C ARG A 22 13.71 -23.79 -0.43
N VAL A 23 14.21 -23.23 0.67
CA VAL A 23 14.88 -23.98 1.73
C VAL A 23 14.00 -24.05 2.98
N MET A 24 13.44 -22.93 3.39
CA MET A 24 12.54 -22.90 4.54
C MET A 24 11.14 -23.37 4.17
N PRO A 25 10.44 -24.05 5.08
CA PRO A 25 9.05 -24.42 4.83
C PRO A 25 8.13 -23.19 4.86
N GLY A 26 7.00 -23.31 4.18
CA GLY A 26 5.96 -22.28 4.22
C GLY A 26 6.09 -21.25 3.13
N ALA A 27 5.25 -20.24 3.27
CA ALA A 27 5.17 -19.13 2.35
C ALA A 27 5.03 -17.80 3.11
N GLN A 28 5.46 -16.72 2.50
CA GLN A 28 5.28 -15.38 3.03
C GLN A 28 4.24 -14.65 2.20
N LEU A 29 3.25 -14.11 2.88
CA LEU A 29 2.24 -13.24 2.29
C LEU A 29 2.60 -11.80 2.63
N ASP A 30 2.67 -10.95 1.59
CA ASP A 30 2.82 -9.52 1.77
C ASP A 30 1.65 -8.81 1.11
N VAL A 31 0.98 -7.96 1.88
CA VAL A 31 -0.13 -7.14 1.39
C VAL A 31 0.33 -5.69 1.38
N HIS A 32 0.26 -5.09 0.20
CA HIS A 32 0.69 -3.71 -0.05
C HIS A 32 -0.55 -2.86 -0.30
N SER A 33 -0.71 -1.79 0.46
CA SER A 33 -1.82 -0.85 0.28
C SER A 33 -1.31 0.48 -0.26
N PHE A 34 -2.08 1.09 -1.16
CA PHE A 34 -1.68 2.32 -1.86
C PHE A 34 -2.77 3.37 -1.71
N GLU A 35 -2.36 4.55 -1.25
CA GLU A 35 -3.19 5.74 -1.19
C GLU A 35 -2.77 6.70 -2.29
N LEU A 36 -3.68 7.02 -3.20
CA LEU A 36 -3.40 7.88 -4.34
C LEU A 36 -3.82 9.31 -4.05
N LYS A 37 -2.93 10.26 -4.31
CA LYS A 37 -3.24 11.67 -4.16
C LYS A 37 -2.87 12.45 -5.41
N ALA A 38 -3.76 13.38 -5.78
CA ALA A 38 -3.52 14.32 -6.86
C ALA A 38 -2.47 15.36 -6.43
N GLU A 39 -2.06 16.20 -7.36
CA GLU A 39 -0.98 17.17 -7.20
C GLU A 39 -1.07 17.98 -5.91
N HIS A 40 -2.25 18.52 -5.60
CA HIS A 40 -2.45 19.37 -4.42
C HIS A 40 -3.09 18.64 -3.24
N GLY A 41 -3.26 17.32 -3.36
CA GLY A 41 -3.96 16.51 -2.36
C GLY A 41 -3.08 15.85 -1.32
N ALA A 42 -1.76 15.88 -1.48
CA ALA A 42 -0.86 15.25 -0.51
C ALA A 42 -0.63 16.21 0.68
N THR A 43 -1.23 15.86 1.79
CA THR A 43 -1.14 16.58 3.05
C THR A 43 -0.70 15.61 4.14
N ASP A 44 -0.51 16.12 5.36
CA ASP A 44 -0.25 15.28 6.53
C ASP A 44 -1.33 14.21 6.68
N LEU A 45 -2.58 14.58 6.39
CA LEU A 45 -3.70 13.64 6.46
C LEU A 45 -3.52 12.46 5.50
N ALA A 46 -2.96 12.70 4.32
CA ALA A 46 -2.70 11.62 3.37
C ALA A 46 -1.72 10.58 3.92
N VAL A 47 -0.70 11.03 4.64
CA VAL A 47 0.26 10.13 5.31
C VAL A 47 -0.45 9.31 6.38
N TYR A 48 -1.31 9.94 7.18
CA TYR A 48 -2.07 9.24 8.22
C TYR A 48 -3.09 8.26 7.63
N GLU A 49 -3.68 8.58 6.49
CA GLU A 49 -4.56 7.66 5.77
C GLU A 49 -3.79 6.40 5.34
N ALA A 50 -2.61 6.59 4.75
CA ALA A 50 -1.75 5.47 4.35
C ALA A 50 -1.32 4.64 5.57
N LEU A 51 -0.98 5.30 6.67
CA LEU A 51 -0.60 4.63 7.91
C LEU A 51 -1.77 3.82 8.50
N ALA A 52 -2.97 4.37 8.48
CA ALA A 52 -4.16 3.69 9.00
C ALA A 52 -4.43 2.37 8.26
N GLN A 53 -4.13 2.32 6.96
CA GLN A 53 -4.31 1.11 6.16
C GLN A 53 -3.37 -0.03 6.60
N THR A 54 -2.24 0.29 7.22
CA THR A 54 -1.29 -0.72 7.71
C THR A 54 -1.79 -1.46 8.95
N ARG A 55 -2.97 -1.14 9.45
CA ARG A 55 -3.66 -1.98 10.43
C ARG A 55 -4.06 -3.33 9.84
N PHE A 56 -4.17 -3.39 8.51
CA PHE A 56 -4.64 -4.58 7.79
C PHE A 56 -3.64 -5.06 6.75
N THR A 57 -2.60 -4.30 6.47
CA THR A 57 -1.62 -4.59 5.43
C THR A 57 -0.21 -4.52 6.00
N HIS A 58 0.75 -5.08 5.26
CA HIS A 58 2.15 -5.12 5.71
C HIS A 58 2.94 -3.90 5.26
N PHE A 59 2.60 -3.34 4.10
CA PHE A 59 3.29 -2.19 3.52
C PHE A 59 2.28 -1.14 3.11
N GLY A 60 2.48 0.09 3.57
CA GLY A 60 1.65 1.22 3.17
C GLY A 60 2.45 2.18 2.29
N TYR A 61 1.81 2.69 1.25
CA TYR A 61 2.41 3.63 0.31
C TYR A 61 1.51 4.84 0.12
N LEU A 62 2.14 5.99 0.00
CA LEU A 62 1.51 7.18 -0.55
C LEU A 62 2.02 7.35 -1.98
N VAL A 63 1.11 7.39 -2.93
CA VAL A 63 1.42 7.63 -4.35
C VAL A 63 0.92 9.01 -4.70
N TRP A 64 1.84 9.92 -4.99
CA TRP A 64 1.56 11.33 -5.19
C TRP A 64 1.82 11.73 -6.63
N HIS A 65 0.78 12.17 -7.35
CA HIS A 65 0.95 12.76 -8.66
C HIS A 65 1.50 14.18 -8.49
N LEU A 66 2.81 14.30 -8.65
CA LEU A 66 3.54 15.56 -8.46
C LEU A 66 4.37 15.85 -9.71
N PRO A 67 3.80 16.59 -10.68
CA PRO A 67 4.52 16.93 -11.90
C PRO A 67 5.83 17.68 -11.63
N LYS A 68 6.75 17.61 -12.56
CA LYS A 68 8.12 18.12 -12.39
C LYS A 68 8.17 19.57 -11.92
N ASP A 69 7.35 20.44 -12.49
CA ASP A 69 7.40 21.88 -12.23
C ASP A 69 6.24 22.34 -11.33
N SER A 70 5.68 21.43 -10.55
CA SER A 70 4.57 21.75 -9.66
C SER A 70 4.99 22.61 -8.48
N ALA A 71 4.20 23.62 -8.17
CA ALA A 71 4.38 24.41 -6.96
C ALA A 71 4.25 23.55 -5.69
N ALA A 72 3.46 22.49 -5.76
CA ALA A 72 3.29 21.56 -4.65
C ALA A 72 4.57 20.81 -4.29
N ALA A 73 5.59 20.79 -5.18
CA ALA A 73 6.88 20.18 -4.91
C ALA A 73 7.61 20.81 -3.71
N ALA A 74 7.26 22.03 -3.34
CA ALA A 74 7.81 22.68 -2.15
C ALA A 74 7.48 21.89 -0.87
N ARG A 75 6.42 21.08 -0.89
CA ARG A 75 6.00 20.25 0.25
C ARG A 75 6.66 18.87 0.27
N LEU A 76 7.40 18.53 -0.76
CA LEU A 76 8.01 17.20 -0.86
C LEU A 76 8.91 16.85 0.33
N PRO A 77 9.81 17.76 0.79
CA PRO A 77 10.65 17.44 1.96
C PRO A 77 9.83 17.13 3.22
N GLU A 78 8.77 17.89 3.49
CA GLU A 78 7.91 17.69 4.66
C GLU A 78 7.17 16.35 4.59
N ILE A 79 6.55 16.07 3.44
CA ILE A 79 5.81 14.81 3.25
C ILE A 79 6.77 13.63 3.31
N THR A 80 7.96 13.75 2.71
CA THR A 80 8.99 12.71 2.76
C THR A 80 9.39 12.41 4.21
N ALA A 81 9.60 13.45 5.01
CA ALA A 81 9.98 13.28 6.42
C ALA A 81 8.89 12.57 7.21
N GLN A 82 7.63 12.90 6.98
CA GLN A 82 6.51 12.25 7.64
C GLN A 82 6.34 10.79 7.23
N CYS A 83 6.45 10.51 5.94
CA CYS A 83 6.42 9.14 5.45
C CYS A 83 7.56 8.32 6.07
N SER A 84 8.75 8.88 6.13
CA SER A 84 9.91 8.22 6.75
C SER A 84 9.66 7.93 8.23
N GLN A 85 9.10 8.88 8.95
CA GLN A 85 8.80 8.72 10.38
C GLN A 85 7.84 7.56 10.64
N HIS A 86 6.89 7.34 9.75
CA HIS A 86 5.85 6.32 9.91
C HIS A 86 6.09 5.04 9.12
N GLY A 87 7.22 4.93 8.45
CA GLY A 87 7.55 3.75 7.65
C GLY A 87 6.65 3.58 6.41
N ILE A 88 6.12 4.67 5.89
CA ILE A 88 5.29 4.69 4.69
C ILE A 88 6.17 4.92 3.47
N GLY A 89 5.98 4.12 2.42
CA GLY A 89 6.65 4.32 1.15
C GLY A 89 6.08 5.54 0.43
N LEU A 90 6.91 6.24 -0.31
CA LEU A 90 6.48 7.41 -1.08
C LEU A 90 6.91 7.23 -2.54
N ILE A 91 5.93 7.24 -3.41
CA ILE A 91 6.12 7.15 -4.86
C ILE A 91 5.62 8.45 -5.47
N ARG A 92 6.47 9.08 -6.27
CA ARG A 92 6.10 10.26 -7.03
C ARG A 92 5.79 9.87 -8.46
N ILE A 93 4.62 10.23 -8.95
CA ILE A 93 4.29 10.11 -10.37
C ILE A 93 4.54 11.46 -11.02
N LEU A 94 5.49 11.50 -11.95
CA LEU A 94 5.84 12.69 -12.70
C LEU A 94 4.93 12.87 -13.92
N ASP A 95 4.71 11.78 -14.66
CA ASP A 95 3.84 11.75 -15.82
C ASP A 95 3.13 10.39 -15.89
N PRO A 96 1.83 10.33 -15.57
CA PRO A 96 1.09 9.06 -15.56
C PRO A 96 0.89 8.45 -16.95
N ARG A 97 1.20 9.18 -18.01
CA ARG A 97 1.09 8.68 -19.39
C ARG A 97 2.30 7.87 -19.81
N GLN A 98 3.37 7.86 -19.02
CA GLN A 98 4.61 7.15 -19.33
C GLN A 98 4.86 6.04 -18.32
N ASP A 99 5.29 4.87 -18.81
CA ASP A 99 5.56 3.72 -17.95
C ASP A 99 6.69 3.98 -16.95
N ASP A 100 7.68 4.81 -17.35
CA ASP A 100 8.80 5.20 -16.50
C ASP A 100 8.62 6.58 -15.87
N GLY A 101 7.41 7.14 -15.94
CA GLY A 101 7.10 8.46 -15.42
C GLY A 101 6.87 8.51 -13.92
N PHE A 102 7.59 7.70 -13.15
CA PHE A 102 7.49 7.66 -11.70
C PHE A 102 8.87 7.47 -11.07
N GLU A 103 8.97 7.82 -9.80
CA GLU A 103 10.18 7.55 -9.01
C GLU A 103 9.78 7.15 -7.59
N THR A 104 10.51 6.20 -7.03
CA THR A 104 10.35 5.82 -5.63
C THR A 104 11.25 6.71 -4.78
N ILE A 105 10.62 7.56 -3.98
CA ILE A 105 11.32 8.49 -3.08
C ILE A 105 11.75 7.75 -1.81
N LEU A 106 10.86 6.92 -1.27
CA LEU A 106 11.09 6.12 -0.07
C LEU A 106 10.52 4.73 -0.22
N ASP A 107 11.26 3.74 0.24
CA ASP A 107 10.73 2.39 0.40
C ASP A 107 9.97 2.30 1.73
N PRO A 108 8.87 1.55 1.78
CA PRO A 108 8.14 1.34 3.02
C PRO A 108 8.87 0.37 3.94
N VAL A 109 8.55 0.46 5.23
CA VAL A 109 8.98 -0.51 6.22
C VAL A 109 7.86 -1.52 6.44
N ARG A 110 8.19 -2.81 6.42
CA ARG A 110 7.20 -3.87 6.65
C ARG A 110 6.67 -3.77 8.08
N LYS A 111 5.35 -3.75 8.22
CA LYS A 111 4.69 -3.72 9.51
C LYS A 111 4.42 -5.14 10.01
N ALA A 112 4.54 -5.34 11.32
CA ALA A 112 4.22 -6.61 11.98
C ALA A 112 2.71 -6.69 12.24
N THR A 113 1.93 -6.61 11.17
CA THR A 113 0.47 -6.60 11.26
C THR A 113 -0.02 -8.01 11.62
N PRO A 114 -0.92 -8.13 12.61
CA PRO A 114 -1.43 -9.46 13.01
C PRO A 114 -2.09 -10.20 11.84
N ASP A 115 -1.80 -11.48 11.72
CA ASP A 115 -2.35 -12.32 10.65
C ASP A 115 -3.87 -12.31 10.63
N ALA A 116 -4.52 -12.29 11.78
CA ALA A 116 -5.97 -12.25 11.86
C ALA A 116 -6.55 -10.96 11.25
N ALA A 117 -5.86 -9.83 11.42
CA ALA A 117 -6.29 -8.56 10.83
C ALA A 117 -6.14 -8.59 9.31
N VAL A 118 -5.02 -9.12 8.81
CA VAL A 118 -4.79 -9.28 7.37
C VAL A 118 -5.82 -10.22 6.76
N ASP A 119 -6.07 -11.35 7.39
CA ASP A 119 -7.01 -12.35 6.90
C ASP A 119 -8.43 -11.78 6.81
N SER A 120 -8.87 -11.07 7.83
CA SER A 120 -10.19 -10.42 7.83
C SER A 120 -10.30 -9.36 6.73
N PHE A 121 -9.25 -8.59 6.52
CA PHE A 121 -9.21 -7.59 5.46
C PHE A 121 -9.32 -8.25 4.07
N LEU A 122 -8.56 -9.31 3.84
CA LEU A 122 -8.58 -10.03 2.57
C LEU A 122 -9.93 -10.70 2.32
N GLU A 123 -10.56 -11.26 3.36
CA GLU A 123 -11.89 -11.85 3.24
C GLU A 123 -12.93 -10.84 2.78
N GLN A 124 -12.84 -9.61 3.26
CA GLN A 124 -13.77 -8.54 2.89
C GLN A 124 -13.43 -7.92 1.54
N ARG A 125 -12.15 -7.90 1.16
CA ARG A 125 -11.68 -7.20 -0.03
C ARG A 125 -11.71 -8.07 -1.29
N LEU A 126 -11.36 -9.34 -1.14
CA LEU A 126 -11.20 -10.24 -2.28
C LEU A 126 -12.51 -10.94 -2.62
N LEU A 127 -12.74 -11.13 -3.91
CA LEU A 127 -13.82 -11.97 -4.41
C LEU A 127 -13.49 -13.44 -4.12
N ASP A 128 -14.52 -14.29 -4.12
CA ASP A 128 -14.36 -15.71 -3.78
C ASP A 128 -13.30 -16.40 -4.64
N HIS A 129 -13.31 -16.15 -5.96
CA HIS A 129 -12.32 -16.77 -6.85
C HIS A 129 -10.91 -16.22 -6.60
N GLU A 130 -10.78 -14.96 -6.21
CA GLU A 130 -9.50 -14.36 -5.85
C GLU A 130 -8.95 -14.97 -4.57
N GLN A 131 -9.81 -15.21 -3.59
CA GLN A 131 -9.43 -15.90 -2.35
C GLN A 131 -8.92 -17.31 -2.64
N SER A 132 -9.60 -18.02 -3.54
CA SER A 132 -9.18 -19.37 -3.94
C SER A 132 -7.82 -19.37 -4.62
N LEU A 133 -7.56 -18.40 -5.51
CA LEU A 133 -6.26 -18.25 -6.16
C LEU A 133 -5.16 -17.98 -5.15
N LEU A 134 -5.42 -17.12 -4.19
CA LEU A 134 -4.45 -16.79 -3.15
C LEU A 134 -4.12 -18.00 -2.28
N ARG A 135 -5.13 -18.76 -1.85
CA ARG A 135 -4.91 -19.99 -1.09
C ARG A 135 -4.07 -20.98 -1.87
N ALA A 136 -4.37 -21.17 -3.14
CA ALA A 136 -3.60 -22.07 -4.00
C ALA A 136 -2.13 -21.64 -4.08
N ALA A 137 -1.87 -20.35 -4.20
CA ALA A 137 -0.50 -19.82 -4.24
C ALA A 137 0.24 -20.05 -2.92
N LEU A 138 -0.43 -19.85 -1.79
CA LEU A 138 0.17 -20.01 -0.47
C LEU A 138 0.40 -21.49 -0.11
N GLU A 139 -0.53 -22.36 -0.47
CA GLU A 139 -0.44 -23.79 -0.21
C GLU A 139 0.47 -24.51 -1.21
N GLY A 140 0.86 -23.82 -2.28
CA GLY A 140 1.67 -24.40 -3.33
C GLY A 140 0.93 -25.43 -4.14
N ALA A 141 -0.39 -25.29 -4.25
CA ALA A 141 -1.18 -26.11 -5.14
C ALA A 141 -0.64 -25.94 -6.55
N ARG A 142 -0.38 -27.04 -7.23
CA ARG A 142 0.09 -26.99 -8.60
C ARG A 142 -1.09 -26.81 -9.54
N PRO A 143 -0.88 -26.07 -10.61
CA PRO A 143 -1.92 -25.99 -11.64
C PRO A 143 -2.22 -27.35 -12.24
#